data_f0571660026115e69f7ff46f242c55d5
#
_entry.id   f0571660026115e69f7ff46f242c55d5
#
_cell.length_a   1.000
_cell.length_b   1.000
_cell.length_c   1.000
_cell.angle_alpha   90.00
_cell.angle_beta   90.00
_cell.angle_gamma   90.00
#
_symmetry.space_group_name_H-M   'P 1'
#
loop_
_entity.id
_entity.type
_entity.pdbx_description
1 polymer ?
#
loop_
_entity_poly.entity_id
_entity_poly.type
_entity_poly.pdbx_seq_one_letter_code
_entity_poly.pdbx_strand_id
1 'polypeptide(L)'
;MSIQLEFVGHACFRLWQNGRSLIVMDPWNHSKVHLADDGFRLEADTVIVSSLTDPAHDNVNLVRGNPRVINALDVARGLTKPLINGEPVVAVAAAEIPNHPEGTDDNALYAFKAGELWFLHMGDLGYGLSADELAPFAGRCHVLMAIVGEKNTLKLDELDPMIEFLQPTWVVPMHYELPPIAGGMAKVNKFLERRSRDPVIYIRHHTAEFPLPTFELGRPTVVVLQPSGYQPSCSFFN
;
A
#
# COMPACT_ATOMS: atom_id res chain seq x y z
N MET A 1 -8.25 -18.78 9.73
CA MET A 1 -6.94 -18.39 9.15
C MET A 1 -6.58 -17.04 9.69
N SER A 2 -5.40 -16.89 10.31
CA SER A 2 -4.92 -15.59 10.79
C SER A 2 -4.21 -14.88 9.65
N ILE A 3 -4.65 -13.66 9.34
CA ILE A 3 -4.04 -12.77 8.35
C ILE A 3 -3.59 -11.51 9.08
N GLN A 4 -2.31 -11.21 9.01
CA GLN A 4 -1.75 -10.02 9.65
C GLN A 4 -1.11 -9.13 8.60
N LEU A 5 -1.45 -7.85 8.63
CA LEU A 5 -0.84 -6.81 7.80
C LEU A 5 0.06 -5.96 8.68
N GLU A 6 1.34 -5.93 8.34
CA GLU A 6 2.35 -5.10 8.99
C GLU A 6 2.64 -3.89 8.11
N PHE A 7 2.59 -2.70 8.70
CA PHE A 7 3.06 -1.48 8.05
C PHE A 7 4.57 -1.34 8.30
N VAL A 8 5.35 -1.53 7.27
CA VAL A 8 6.81 -1.39 7.37
C VAL A 8 7.21 0.07 7.29
N GLY A 9 6.43 0.86 6.56
CA GLY A 9 6.57 2.32 6.44
C GLY A 9 6.57 2.79 4.99
N HIS A 10 6.33 4.06 4.75
CA HIS A 10 6.16 4.67 3.43
C HIS A 10 5.04 3.97 2.64
N ALA A 11 5.35 3.26 1.54
CA ALA A 11 4.40 2.40 0.84
C ALA A 11 4.63 0.90 1.12
N CYS A 12 5.63 0.55 1.95
CA CYS A 12 5.99 -0.83 2.19
C CYS A 12 5.11 -1.48 3.24
N PHE A 13 4.55 -2.63 2.89
CA PHE A 13 3.83 -3.51 3.81
C PHE A 13 4.37 -4.93 3.75
N ARG A 14 4.12 -5.69 4.83
CA ARG A 14 4.34 -7.13 4.86
C ARG A 14 3.07 -7.83 5.32
N LEU A 15 2.69 -8.86 4.59
CA LEU A 15 1.54 -9.70 4.92
C LEU A 15 1.99 -11.05 5.45
N TRP A 16 1.43 -11.40 6.61
CA TRP A 16 1.60 -12.70 7.24
C TRP A 16 0.34 -13.54 7.11
N GLN A 17 0.50 -14.82 6.87
CA GLN A 17 -0.60 -15.78 6.87
C GLN A 17 -0.22 -17.00 7.70
N ASN A 18 -1.01 -17.30 8.73
CA ASN A 18 -0.76 -18.41 9.64
C ASN A 18 0.66 -18.41 10.25
N GLY A 19 1.16 -17.24 10.64
CA GLY A 19 2.50 -17.08 11.24
C GLY A 19 3.68 -17.13 10.26
N ARG A 20 3.42 -17.26 8.94
CA ARG A 20 4.44 -17.22 7.88
C ARG A 20 4.37 -15.89 7.14
N SER A 21 5.51 -15.24 6.94
CA SER A 21 5.61 -14.07 6.08
C SER A 21 5.41 -14.47 4.62
N LEU A 22 4.28 -14.05 4.04
CA LEU A 22 3.86 -14.49 2.71
C LEU A 22 4.31 -13.51 1.64
N ILE A 23 4.05 -12.21 1.85
CA ILE A 23 4.25 -11.17 0.84
C ILE A 23 4.89 -9.94 1.49
N VAL A 24 5.88 -9.36 0.81
CA VAL A 24 6.31 -7.97 1.00
C VAL A 24 5.86 -7.16 -0.21
N MET A 25 5.31 -5.98 0.04
CA MET A 25 4.78 -5.04 -0.95
C MET A 25 5.63 -3.79 -0.99
N ASP A 26 6.01 -3.34 -2.17
CA ASP A 26 6.73 -2.09 -2.47
C ASP A 26 7.86 -1.77 -1.48
N PRO A 27 8.90 -2.64 -1.38
CA PRO A 27 10.00 -2.44 -0.46
C PRO A 27 10.81 -1.19 -0.85
N TRP A 28 10.97 -0.27 0.10
CA TRP A 28 11.65 1.00 -0.17
C TRP A 28 13.16 0.89 -0.36
N ASN A 29 13.72 1.87 -1.06
CA ASN A 29 15.16 2.07 -1.13
C ASN A 29 15.58 3.13 -0.09
N HIS A 30 16.46 2.76 0.84
CA HIS A 30 16.92 3.63 1.94
C HIS A 30 17.40 5.00 1.44
N SER A 31 18.17 5.06 0.35
CA SER A 31 18.71 6.31 -0.18
C SER A 31 17.63 7.23 -0.76
N LYS A 32 16.53 6.67 -1.26
CA LYS A 32 15.43 7.44 -1.87
C LYS A 32 14.45 7.96 -0.82
N VAL A 33 14.23 7.20 0.23
CA VAL A 33 13.35 7.60 1.34
C VAL A 33 14.12 8.29 2.49
N HIS A 34 15.39 8.61 2.30
CA HIS A 34 16.25 9.29 3.27
C HIS A 34 16.40 8.57 4.62
N LEU A 35 16.38 7.25 4.60
CA LEU A 35 16.70 6.41 5.76
C LEU A 35 18.14 5.93 5.70
N ALA A 36 18.78 5.78 6.86
CA ALA A 36 20.06 5.09 6.94
C ALA A 36 19.85 3.58 6.74
N ASP A 37 20.77 2.93 6.01
CA ASP A 37 20.79 1.48 5.98
C ASP A 37 21.49 0.96 7.24
N ASP A 38 20.69 0.64 8.24
CA ASP A 38 21.13 0.08 9.53
C ASP A 38 21.18 -1.46 9.53
N GLY A 39 21.03 -2.07 8.35
CA GLY A 39 20.99 -3.52 8.19
C GLY A 39 19.60 -4.13 8.35
N PHE A 40 18.55 -3.30 8.48
CA PHE A 40 17.17 -3.77 8.49
C PHE A 40 16.85 -4.56 7.23
N ARG A 41 16.29 -5.74 7.38
CA ARG A 41 15.89 -6.60 6.27
C ARG A 41 14.61 -7.35 6.63
N LEU A 42 13.81 -7.60 5.60
CA LEU A 42 12.58 -8.37 5.66
C LEU A 42 12.82 -9.81 5.18
N GLU A 43 11.85 -10.67 5.42
CA GLU A 43 11.77 -12.02 4.86
C GLU A 43 10.36 -12.25 4.34
N ALA A 44 10.23 -12.85 3.16
CA ALA A 44 8.95 -13.26 2.58
C ALA A 44 9.16 -14.30 1.46
N ASP A 45 8.10 -15.05 1.14
CA ASP A 45 8.11 -15.96 -0.02
C ASP A 45 8.02 -15.20 -1.34
N THR A 46 7.30 -14.09 -1.33
CA THR A 46 6.99 -13.28 -2.52
C THR A 46 7.21 -11.79 -2.23
N VAL A 47 7.74 -11.09 -3.21
CA VAL A 47 7.75 -9.62 -3.26
C VAL A 47 6.85 -9.20 -4.40
N ILE A 48 5.93 -8.28 -4.16
CA ILE A 48 5.18 -7.60 -5.21
C ILE A 48 5.65 -6.15 -5.23
N VAL A 49 6.02 -5.67 -6.41
CA VAL A 49 6.32 -4.26 -6.65
C VAL A 49 5.31 -3.68 -7.63
N SER A 50 4.88 -2.44 -7.38
CA SER A 50 4.01 -1.70 -8.29
C SER A 50 4.66 -1.48 -9.65
N SER A 51 5.96 -1.20 -9.65
CA SER A 51 6.80 -1.10 -10.85
C SER A 51 8.26 -1.43 -10.51
N LEU A 52 8.99 -2.10 -11.42
CA LEU A 52 10.44 -2.30 -11.33
C LEU A 52 11.23 -1.10 -11.90
N THR A 53 10.56 -0.05 -12.31
CA THR A 53 11.18 1.21 -12.80
C THR A 53 11.04 2.36 -11.82
N ASP A 54 10.40 2.12 -10.66
CA ASP A 54 10.29 3.08 -9.56
C ASP A 54 11.39 2.82 -8.51
N PRO A 55 12.50 3.57 -8.53
CA PRO A 55 13.65 3.30 -7.66
C PRO A 55 13.39 3.59 -6.17
N ALA A 56 12.26 4.20 -5.82
CA ALA A 56 11.87 4.42 -4.43
C ALA A 56 11.20 3.19 -3.80
N HIS A 57 10.49 2.37 -4.61
CA HIS A 57 9.60 1.31 -4.16
C HIS A 57 9.95 -0.09 -4.72
N ASP A 58 11.08 -0.25 -5.44
CA ASP A 58 11.48 -1.48 -6.12
C ASP A 58 12.64 -2.24 -5.46
N ASN A 59 13.03 -1.89 -4.24
CA ASN A 59 14.21 -2.45 -3.59
C ASN A 59 13.99 -3.90 -3.10
N VAL A 60 13.92 -4.84 -4.03
CA VAL A 60 13.79 -6.28 -3.72
C VAL A 60 14.90 -6.77 -2.77
N ASN A 61 16.09 -6.14 -2.77
CA ASN A 61 17.21 -6.50 -1.89
C ASN A 61 16.94 -6.18 -0.41
N LEU A 62 15.90 -5.43 -0.09
CA LEU A 62 15.42 -5.26 1.28
C LEU A 62 14.90 -6.60 1.85
N VAL A 63 14.51 -7.55 1.00
CA VAL A 63 13.97 -8.86 1.37
C VAL A 63 15.05 -9.93 1.21
N ARG A 64 15.40 -10.58 2.32
CA ARG A 64 16.40 -11.66 2.35
C ARG A 64 15.88 -12.93 1.68
N GLY A 65 16.83 -13.79 1.29
CA GLY A 65 16.53 -15.06 0.65
C GLY A 65 16.42 -14.90 -0.87
N ASN A 66 15.57 -15.70 -1.47
CA ASN A 66 15.30 -15.67 -2.90
C ASN A 66 13.79 -15.61 -3.14
N PRO A 67 13.12 -14.51 -2.78
CA PRO A 67 11.69 -14.38 -2.93
C PRO A 67 11.31 -14.43 -4.41
N ARG A 68 10.11 -14.95 -4.70
CA ARG A 68 9.49 -14.75 -6.00
C ARG A 68 9.15 -13.27 -6.19
N VAL A 69 9.63 -12.66 -7.26
CA VAL A 69 9.31 -11.26 -7.57
C VAL A 69 8.15 -11.21 -8.56
N ILE A 70 7.14 -10.40 -8.26
CA ILE A 70 6.01 -10.08 -9.13
C ILE A 70 6.05 -8.58 -9.41
N ASN A 71 6.23 -8.20 -10.67
CA ASN A 71 6.04 -6.85 -11.14
C ASN A 71 4.56 -6.64 -11.48
N ALA A 72 3.84 -5.83 -10.72
CA ALA A 72 2.42 -5.58 -10.93
C ALA A 72 2.15 -4.90 -12.28
N LEU A 73 3.08 -4.07 -12.76
CA LEU A 73 2.97 -3.45 -14.08
C LEU A 73 2.98 -4.48 -15.21
N ASP A 74 3.78 -5.55 -15.10
CA ASP A 74 3.77 -6.66 -16.08
C ASP A 74 2.45 -7.45 -16.04
N VAL A 75 1.85 -7.57 -14.84
CA VAL A 75 0.51 -8.16 -14.70
C VAL A 75 -0.53 -7.30 -15.39
N ALA A 76 -0.52 -5.99 -15.15
CA ALA A 76 -1.44 -5.03 -15.75
C ALA A 76 -1.34 -4.99 -17.28
N ARG A 77 -0.13 -5.18 -17.81
CA ARG A 77 0.15 -5.26 -19.26
C ARG A 77 -0.13 -6.65 -19.87
N GLY A 78 -0.56 -7.61 -19.05
CA GLY A 78 -0.85 -8.99 -19.50
C GLY A 78 0.38 -9.83 -19.85
N LEU A 79 1.58 -9.38 -19.49
CA LEU A 79 2.85 -10.06 -19.75
C LEU A 79 3.04 -11.28 -18.82
N THR A 80 2.47 -11.23 -17.62
CA THR A 80 2.51 -12.31 -16.63
C THR A 80 1.14 -12.52 -16.00
N LYS A 81 0.88 -13.73 -15.48
CA LYS A 81 -0.37 -14.09 -14.78
C LYS A 81 -0.05 -14.85 -13.49
N PRO A 82 0.55 -14.20 -12.50
CA PRO A 82 0.92 -14.86 -11.26
C PRO A 82 -0.30 -15.20 -10.42
N LEU A 83 -0.20 -16.30 -9.68
CA LEU A 83 -1.18 -16.70 -8.66
C LEU A 83 -0.57 -16.52 -7.26
N ILE A 84 -1.40 -16.11 -6.31
CA ILE A 84 -1.14 -16.12 -4.86
C ILE A 84 -2.23 -16.97 -4.22
N ASN A 85 -1.84 -18.02 -3.50
CA ASN A 85 -2.77 -18.98 -2.91
C ASN A 85 -3.81 -19.56 -3.91
N GLY A 86 -3.41 -19.71 -5.18
CA GLY A 86 -4.29 -20.22 -6.25
C GLY A 86 -5.20 -19.18 -6.91
N GLU A 87 -5.23 -17.95 -6.42
CA GLU A 87 -6.01 -16.84 -6.98
C GLU A 87 -5.14 -15.90 -7.80
N PRO A 88 -5.63 -15.35 -8.92
CA PRO A 88 -4.85 -14.45 -9.76
C PRO A 88 -4.60 -13.11 -9.08
N VAL A 89 -3.39 -12.59 -9.25
CA VAL A 89 -3.11 -11.18 -8.98
C VAL A 89 -3.79 -10.34 -10.06
N VAL A 90 -4.54 -9.32 -9.66
CA VAL A 90 -5.20 -8.36 -10.55
C VAL A 90 -4.43 -7.05 -10.48
N ALA A 91 -4.16 -6.43 -11.62
CA ALA A 91 -3.46 -5.15 -11.64
C ALA A 91 -4.00 -4.22 -12.73
N VAL A 92 -3.87 -2.93 -12.51
CA VAL A 92 -4.21 -1.85 -13.45
C VAL A 92 -3.02 -0.92 -13.58
N ALA A 93 -2.56 -0.70 -14.81
CA ALA A 93 -1.46 0.20 -15.09
C ALA A 93 -1.86 1.66 -14.87
N ALA A 94 -0.99 2.43 -14.26
CA ALA A 94 -1.12 3.84 -14.00
C ALA A 94 0.28 4.50 -14.05
N ALA A 95 0.42 5.70 -13.49
CA ALA A 95 1.70 6.37 -13.34
C ALA A 95 1.74 7.21 -12.05
N GLU A 96 2.92 7.44 -11.51
CA GLU A 96 3.17 8.47 -10.50
C GLU A 96 3.09 9.85 -11.17
N ILE A 97 3.88 10.05 -12.23
CA ILE A 97 3.89 11.32 -12.98
C ILE A 97 3.64 11.01 -14.48
N PRO A 98 2.38 11.11 -14.95
CA PRO A 98 2.03 10.65 -16.30
C PRO A 98 2.74 11.39 -17.44
N ASN A 99 3.27 12.59 -17.20
CA ASN A 99 3.96 13.43 -18.19
C ASN A 99 5.38 13.80 -17.74
N HIS A 100 6.10 12.87 -17.08
CA HIS A 100 7.46 13.14 -16.65
C HIS A 100 8.39 13.39 -17.85
N PRO A 101 9.28 14.45 -17.82
CA PRO A 101 10.12 14.82 -18.95
C PRO A 101 11.11 13.74 -19.39
N GLU A 102 11.51 12.84 -18.48
CA GLU A 102 12.48 11.77 -18.71
C GLU A 102 11.83 10.43 -19.09
N GLY A 103 10.52 10.41 -19.29
CA GLY A 103 9.71 9.23 -19.57
C GLY A 103 8.63 9.01 -18.52
N THR A 104 7.67 8.15 -18.81
CA THR A 104 6.56 7.88 -17.93
C THR A 104 7.05 7.20 -16.65
N ASP A 105 6.73 7.76 -15.51
CA ASP A 105 7.00 7.17 -14.20
C ASP A 105 5.89 6.14 -13.93
N ASP A 106 6.12 4.93 -14.45
CA ASP A 106 5.12 3.88 -14.50
C ASP A 106 4.81 3.32 -13.11
N ASN A 107 3.55 3.16 -12.81
CA ASN A 107 3.03 2.55 -11.59
C ASN A 107 1.93 1.53 -11.94
N ALA A 108 1.60 0.65 -11.03
CA ALA A 108 0.40 -0.17 -11.11
C ALA A 108 -0.26 -0.33 -9.74
N LEU A 109 -1.59 -0.15 -9.71
CA LEU A 109 -2.38 -0.64 -8.60
C LEU A 109 -2.49 -2.16 -8.74
N TYR A 110 -2.49 -2.86 -7.61
CA TYR A 110 -2.63 -4.31 -7.65
C TYR A 110 -3.42 -4.87 -6.47
N ALA A 111 -4.19 -5.92 -6.73
CA ALA A 111 -4.95 -6.65 -5.72
C ALA A 111 -4.61 -8.14 -5.74
N PHE A 112 -4.59 -8.74 -4.57
CA PHE A 112 -4.41 -10.17 -4.37
C PHE A 112 -5.29 -10.66 -3.22
N LYS A 113 -5.59 -11.97 -3.22
CA LYS A 113 -6.39 -12.60 -2.17
C LYS A 113 -5.50 -13.31 -1.15
N ALA A 114 -5.76 -13.07 0.14
CA ALA A 114 -5.18 -13.82 1.24
C ALA A 114 -6.29 -14.22 2.23
N GLY A 115 -6.44 -15.51 2.47
CA GLY A 115 -7.64 -16.04 3.11
C GLY A 115 -8.90 -15.69 2.31
N GLU A 116 -9.89 -15.12 2.96
CA GLU A 116 -11.12 -14.67 2.31
C GLU A 116 -11.10 -13.19 1.93
N LEU A 117 -9.98 -12.48 2.19
CA LEU A 117 -9.89 -11.04 2.00
C LEU A 117 -9.05 -10.68 0.76
N TRP A 118 -9.52 -9.67 0.04
CA TRP A 118 -8.77 -9.00 -1.00
C TRP A 118 -8.06 -7.78 -0.45
N PHE A 119 -6.77 -7.69 -0.71
CA PHE A 119 -5.90 -6.57 -0.38
C PHE A 119 -5.57 -5.82 -1.67
N LEU A 120 -5.83 -4.52 -1.70
CA LEU A 120 -5.52 -3.65 -2.83
C LEU A 120 -4.46 -2.63 -2.40
N HIS A 121 -3.36 -2.60 -3.12
CA HIS A 121 -2.27 -1.64 -2.95
C HIS A 121 -2.28 -0.63 -4.10
N MET A 122 -2.18 0.67 -3.79
CA MET A 122 -2.25 1.72 -4.80
C MET A 122 -0.89 2.00 -5.47
N GLY A 123 0.19 1.34 -5.02
CA GLY A 123 1.55 1.66 -5.48
C GLY A 123 1.92 3.09 -5.12
N ASP A 124 2.51 3.82 -6.07
CA ASP A 124 2.79 5.26 -5.98
C ASP A 124 1.96 6.05 -6.99
N LEU A 125 0.64 5.92 -6.89
CA LEU A 125 -0.32 6.51 -7.82
C LEU A 125 -0.32 8.05 -7.75
N GLY A 126 -0.18 8.72 -8.91
CA GLY A 126 -0.06 10.17 -9.00
C GLY A 126 -1.35 10.95 -9.28
N TYR A 127 -2.44 10.27 -9.67
CA TYR A 127 -3.70 10.89 -10.06
C TYR A 127 -4.89 9.97 -9.83
N GLY A 128 -6.10 10.55 -9.82
CA GLY A 128 -7.33 9.79 -9.65
C GLY A 128 -7.68 8.95 -10.87
N LEU A 129 -8.07 7.70 -10.65
CA LEU A 129 -8.57 6.81 -11.70
C LEU A 129 -10.10 6.85 -11.77
N SER A 130 -10.62 6.75 -12.97
CA SER A 130 -12.05 6.65 -13.24
C SER A 130 -12.64 5.31 -12.79
N ALA A 131 -13.98 5.25 -12.68
CA ALA A 131 -14.69 4.02 -12.37
C ALA A 131 -14.42 2.89 -13.38
N ASP A 132 -14.26 3.21 -14.66
CA ASP A 132 -13.96 2.23 -15.71
C ASP A 132 -12.55 1.64 -15.53
N GLU A 133 -11.56 2.47 -15.17
CA GLU A 133 -10.20 2.01 -14.87
C GLU A 133 -10.14 1.17 -13.61
N LEU A 134 -10.96 1.48 -12.60
CA LEU A 134 -11.06 0.74 -11.35
C LEU A 134 -11.94 -0.52 -11.42
N ALA A 135 -12.71 -0.70 -12.50
CA ALA A 135 -13.64 -1.83 -12.65
C ALA A 135 -13.02 -3.22 -12.42
N PRO A 136 -11.74 -3.51 -12.78
CA PRO A 136 -11.12 -4.79 -12.47
C PRO A 136 -11.05 -5.12 -10.97
N PHE A 137 -11.10 -4.11 -10.10
CA PHE A 137 -11.06 -4.25 -8.64
C PHE A 137 -12.44 -4.33 -7.99
N ALA A 138 -13.54 -4.21 -8.74
CA ALA A 138 -14.89 -4.31 -8.19
C ALA A 138 -15.08 -5.64 -7.43
N GLY A 139 -15.47 -5.56 -6.14
CA GLY A 139 -15.58 -6.72 -5.25
C GLY A 139 -14.25 -7.37 -4.84
N ARG A 140 -13.11 -6.75 -5.16
CA ARG A 140 -11.75 -7.22 -4.84
C ARG A 140 -10.95 -6.22 -4.02
N CYS A 141 -11.61 -5.50 -3.13
CA CYS A 141 -10.98 -4.50 -2.27
C CYS A 141 -11.63 -4.54 -0.87
N HIS A 142 -11.23 -5.49 -0.03
CA HIS A 142 -11.65 -5.50 1.37
C HIS A 142 -10.75 -4.59 2.20
N VAL A 143 -9.44 -4.63 1.94
CA VAL A 143 -8.42 -3.78 2.58
C VAL A 143 -7.75 -2.94 1.50
N LEU A 144 -7.89 -1.63 1.58
CA LEU A 144 -7.25 -0.66 0.69
C LEU A 144 -6.05 -0.04 1.39
N MET A 145 -4.85 -0.25 0.87
CA MET A 145 -3.66 0.50 1.26
C MET A 145 -3.60 1.77 0.41
N ALA A 146 -4.01 2.90 1.01
CA ALA A 146 -4.31 4.15 0.32
C ALA A 146 -3.23 5.21 0.51
N ILE A 147 -2.78 5.80 -0.60
CA ILE A 147 -1.86 6.94 -0.60
C ILE A 147 -2.57 8.18 -0.08
N VAL A 148 -1.99 8.84 0.93
CA VAL A 148 -2.60 10.04 1.53
C VAL A 148 -1.64 11.23 1.67
N GLY A 149 -0.42 11.14 1.14
CA GLY A 149 0.63 12.14 1.34
C GLY A 149 0.60 13.33 0.39
N GLU A 150 -0.14 13.28 -0.71
CA GLU A 150 -0.39 14.35 -1.69
C GLU A 150 0.87 14.99 -2.34
N LYS A 151 2.07 14.53 -2.04
CA LYS A 151 3.30 15.05 -2.65
C LYS A 151 3.71 14.17 -3.82
N ASN A 152 3.70 14.70 -5.00
CA ASN A 152 3.93 13.98 -6.26
C ASN A 152 3.00 12.76 -6.45
N THR A 153 2.00 12.64 -5.61
CA THR A 153 1.01 11.57 -5.61
C THR A 153 -0.39 12.14 -5.67
N LEU A 154 -1.36 11.27 -5.84
CA LEU A 154 -2.78 11.60 -5.98
C LEU A 154 -3.25 12.51 -4.84
N LYS A 155 -4.20 13.42 -5.12
CA LYS A 155 -4.79 14.33 -4.14
C LYS A 155 -5.94 13.66 -3.39
N LEU A 156 -6.20 14.11 -2.16
CA LEU A 156 -7.27 13.52 -1.35
C LEU A 156 -8.67 13.71 -1.96
N ASP A 157 -8.89 14.77 -2.74
CA ASP A 157 -10.16 14.99 -3.46
C ASP A 157 -10.32 14.02 -4.65
N GLU A 158 -9.23 13.50 -5.20
CA GLU A 158 -9.23 12.44 -6.21
C GLU A 158 -9.35 11.05 -5.58
N LEU A 159 -8.83 10.87 -4.36
CA LEU A 159 -8.91 9.60 -3.61
C LEU A 159 -10.35 9.28 -3.16
N ASP A 160 -11.11 10.29 -2.74
CA ASP A 160 -12.47 10.08 -2.22
C ASP A 160 -13.39 9.32 -3.19
N PRO A 161 -13.54 9.73 -4.48
CA PRO A 161 -14.37 8.98 -5.43
C PRO A 161 -13.84 7.57 -5.70
N MET A 162 -12.54 7.33 -5.60
CA MET A 162 -11.98 5.98 -5.72
C MET A 162 -12.39 5.10 -4.54
N ILE A 163 -12.33 5.61 -3.30
CA ILE A 163 -12.82 4.89 -2.11
C ILE A 163 -14.31 4.60 -2.23
N GLU A 164 -15.10 5.56 -2.71
CA GLU A 164 -16.54 5.39 -2.91
C GLU A 164 -16.86 4.30 -3.96
N PHE A 165 -16.08 4.22 -5.03
CA PHE A 165 -16.24 3.18 -6.05
C PHE A 165 -15.79 1.80 -5.55
N LEU A 166 -14.61 1.73 -4.93
CA LEU A 166 -14.00 0.47 -4.47
C LEU A 166 -14.72 -0.14 -3.27
N GLN A 167 -15.41 0.68 -2.46
CA GLN A 167 -16.15 0.28 -1.26
C GLN A 167 -15.34 -0.63 -0.32
N PRO A 168 -14.10 -0.26 0.06
CA PRO A 168 -13.32 -1.09 0.97
C PRO A 168 -13.99 -1.20 2.33
N THR A 169 -13.78 -2.33 3.00
CA THR A 169 -14.18 -2.47 4.41
C THR A 169 -13.22 -1.72 5.33
N TRP A 170 -11.92 -1.77 5.00
CA TRP A 170 -10.87 -1.08 5.75
C TRP A 170 -9.97 -0.28 4.82
N VAL A 171 -9.59 0.92 5.26
CA VAL A 171 -8.59 1.78 4.59
C VAL A 171 -7.39 1.91 5.50
N VAL A 172 -6.23 1.52 5.01
CA VAL A 172 -4.94 1.65 5.70
C VAL A 172 -4.16 2.77 5.00
N PRO A 173 -4.03 3.96 5.61
CA PRO A 173 -3.29 5.06 5.00
C PRO A 173 -1.80 4.73 4.93
N MET A 174 -1.17 5.12 3.82
CA MET A 174 0.25 4.98 3.54
C MET A 174 0.82 6.21 2.84
N HIS A 175 2.14 6.24 2.64
CA HIS A 175 2.85 7.26 1.86
C HIS A 175 2.54 8.69 2.33
N TYR A 176 2.59 8.93 3.63
CA TYR A 176 2.38 10.22 4.27
C TYR A 176 3.60 10.64 5.09
N GLU A 177 3.64 11.92 5.49
CA GLU A 177 4.75 12.42 6.31
C GLU A 177 4.83 11.65 7.65
N LEU A 178 5.95 10.95 7.83
CA LEU A 178 6.24 10.20 9.03
C LEU A 178 7.76 10.26 9.28
N PRO A 179 8.24 11.19 10.11
CA PRO A 179 9.67 11.35 10.34
C PRO A 179 10.34 10.05 10.86
N PRO A 180 11.55 9.72 10.40
CA PRO A 180 12.45 10.58 9.61
C PRO A 180 12.12 10.63 8.11
N ILE A 181 11.22 9.80 7.58
CA ILE A 181 10.72 9.94 6.22
C ILE A 181 9.83 11.17 6.17
N ALA A 182 10.45 12.27 5.82
CA ALA A 182 9.76 13.52 5.60
C ALA A 182 9.97 13.91 4.13
N GLY A 183 9.57 14.86 3.64
CA GLY A 183 9.84 15.27 2.28
C GLY A 183 8.76 16.22 1.77
N GLY A 184 8.01 16.81 2.73
CA GLY A 184 6.93 17.72 2.47
C GLY A 184 5.62 17.02 2.04
N MET A 185 5.49 15.74 2.37
CA MET A 185 4.21 15.01 2.27
C MET A 185 3.23 15.56 3.30
N ALA A 186 1.93 15.43 3.03
CA ALA A 186 0.91 15.70 4.03
C ALA A 186 0.97 14.67 5.16
N LYS A 187 0.63 15.11 6.39
CA LYS A 187 0.46 14.22 7.54
C LYS A 187 -0.84 13.43 7.40
N VAL A 188 -0.91 12.25 8.00
CA VAL A 188 -2.12 11.41 8.02
C VAL A 188 -3.33 12.15 8.57
N ASN A 189 -3.13 13.12 9.49
CA ASN A 189 -4.21 13.91 10.08
C ASN A 189 -5.05 14.63 9.01
N LYS A 190 -4.45 15.12 7.91
CA LYS A 190 -5.18 15.76 6.83
C LYS A 190 -6.21 14.81 6.19
N PHE A 191 -5.84 13.55 6.00
CA PHE A 191 -6.74 12.51 5.52
C PHE A 191 -7.83 12.20 6.56
N LEU A 192 -7.47 12.04 7.83
CA LEU A 192 -8.42 11.76 8.90
C LEU A 192 -9.45 12.88 9.09
N GLU A 193 -9.02 14.15 9.03
CA GLU A 193 -9.92 15.32 9.09
C GLU A 193 -10.89 15.33 7.92
N ARG A 194 -10.43 15.05 6.70
CA ARG A 194 -11.26 14.95 5.52
C ARG A 194 -12.27 13.81 5.62
N ARG A 195 -11.87 12.69 6.18
CA ARG A 195 -12.69 11.49 6.42
C ARG A 195 -13.23 11.42 7.85
N SER A 196 -13.50 12.57 8.47
CA SER A 196 -13.89 12.69 9.88
C SER A 196 -15.17 11.94 10.28
N ARG A 197 -15.96 11.49 9.30
CA ARG A 197 -17.15 10.65 9.55
C ARG A 197 -16.83 9.15 9.52
N ASP A 198 -15.68 8.74 9.05
CA ASP A 198 -15.29 7.33 9.01
C ASP A 198 -14.74 6.92 10.38
N PRO A 199 -15.12 5.75 10.91
CA PRO A 199 -14.54 5.22 12.13
C PRO A 199 -13.04 5.02 12.00
N VAL A 200 -12.28 5.30 13.08
CA VAL A 200 -10.83 5.14 13.09
C VAL A 200 -10.40 4.16 14.16
N ILE A 201 -9.59 3.18 13.79
CA ILE A 201 -8.87 2.30 14.69
C ILE A 201 -7.40 2.71 14.69
N TYR A 202 -6.88 3.12 15.86
CA TYR A 202 -5.45 3.34 16.04
C TYR A 202 -4.81 2.10 16.63
N ILE A 203 -3.90 1.48 15.88
CA ILE A 203 -3.12 0.35 16.35
C ILE A 203 -1.73 0.83 16.75
N ARG A 204 -1.44 0.77 18.07
CA ARG A 204 -0.17 1.22 18.67
C ARG A 204 1.03 0.33 18.30
N HIS A 205 0.80 -0.68 17.50
CA HIS A 205 1.79 -1.59 16.95
C HIS A 205 1.86 -1.44 15.43
N HIS A 206 2.81 -2.11 14.81
CA HIS A 206 3.00 -2.11 13.36
C HIS A 206 2.16 -3.16 12.64
N THR A 207 1.42 -4.00 13.35
CA THR A 207 0.69 -5.15 12.79
C THR A 207 -0.77 -5.14 13.20
N ALA A 208 -1.66 -5.29 12.23
CA ALA A 208 -3.10 -5.51 12.43
C ALA A 208 -3.48 -6.94 12.01
N GLU A 209 -4.30 -7.63 12.81
CA GLU A 209 -4.86 -8.93 12.47
C GLU A 209 -6.27 -8.75 11.87
N PHE A 210 -6.45 -9.20 10.64
CA PHE A 210 -7.73 -9.10 9.93
C PHE A 210 -8.53 -10.41 9.99
N PRO A 211 -9.88 -10.33 10.03
CA PRO A 211 -10.70 -9.11 9.95
C PRO A 211 -10.70 -8.30 11.26
N LEU A 212 -10.68 -6.98 11.12
CA LEU A 212 -10.89 -6.03 12.22
C LEU A 212 -12.39 -5.73 12.42
N PRO A 213 -12.80 -5.16 13.58
CA PRO A 213 -14.14 -4.67 13.78
C PRO A 213 -14.54 -3.64 12.71
N THR A 214 -15.83 -3.66 12.34
CA THR A 214 -16.48 -2.66 11.50
C THR A 214 -17.57 -1.98 12.32
N PHE A 215 -17.78 -0.68 12.14
CA PHE A 215 -18.65 0.11 13.02
C PHE A 215 -19.91 0.64 12.32
N GLU A 216 -19.79 0.99 11.04
CA GLU A 216 -20.90 1.57 10.28
C GLU A 216 -21.05 0.88 8.92
N LEU A 217 -22.29 0.56 8.56
CA LEU A 217 -22.63 0.06 7.23
C LEU A 217 -22.40 1.15 6.17
N GLY A 218 -21.71 0.77 5.09
CA GLY A 218 -21.46 1.67 3.96
C GLY A 218 -20.34 2.70 4.18
N ARG A 219 -19.60 2.60 5.30
CA ARG A 219 -18.40 3.41 5.54
C ARG A 219 -17.21 2.53 5.83
N PRO A 220 -16.06 2.79 5.25
CA PRO A 220 -14.83 2.07 5.59
C PRO A 220 -14.37 2.44 7.00
N THR A 221 -13.74 1.50 7.67
CA THR A 221 -12.99 1.80 8.90
C THR A 221 -11.56 2.13 8.53
N VAL A 222 -11.09 3.31 8.92
CA VAL A 222 -9.68 3.71 8.74
C VAL A 222 -8.82 3.04 9.81
N VAL A 223 -7.73 2.40 9.41
CA VAL A 223 -6.81 1.69 10.31
C VAL A 223 -5.43 2.32 10.25
N VAL A 224 -5.04 3.02 11.31
CA VAL A 224 -3.74 3.70 11.39
C VAL A 224 -2.76 2.84 12.17
N LEU A 225 -1.63 2.49 11.53
CA LEU A 225 -0.57 1.64 12.07
C LEU A 225 0.72 2.44 12.31
N GLN A 226 1.56 1.98 13.23
CA GLN A 226 2.95 2.44 13.39
C GLN A 226 3.86 1.71 12.41
N PRO A 227 4.91 2.34 11.86
CA PRO A 227 5.87 1.63 11.03
C PRO A 227 6.78 0.71 11.85
N SER A 228 7.18 -0.44 11.27
CA SER A 228 8.15 -1.36 11.87
C SER A 228 9.58 -1.15 11.39
N GLY A 229 9.75 -0.62 10.19
CA GLY A 229 11.05 -0.53 9.53
C GLY A 229 11.93 0.62 9.99
N TYR A 230 11.40 1.52 10.82
CA TYR A 230 12.13 2.63 11.43
C TYR A 230 11.36 3.17 12.63
N GLN A 231 12.08 3.90 13.53
CA GLN A 231 11.44 4.54 14.68
C GLN A 231 11.01 5.97 14.28
N PRO A 232 9.73 6.28 14.25
CA PRO A 232 9.29 7.64 13.98
C PRO A 232 9.72 8.57 15.13
N SER A 233 10.14 9.78 14.79
CA SER A 233 10.53 10.80 15.78
C SER A 233 9.33 11.44 16.48
N CYS A 234 8.12 11.17 16.03
CA CYS A 234 6.87 11.57 16.67
C CYS A 234 5.89 10.40 16.73
N SER A 235 5.12 10.32 17.79
CA SER A 235 4.04 9.33 17.93
C SER A 235 2.73 9.97 17.49
N PHE A 236 1.87 9.21 16.79
CA PHE A 236 0.49 9.61 16.51
C PHE A 236 -0.42 9.61 17.74
N PHE A 237 0.08 9.11 18.86
CA PHE A 237 -0.70 8.81 20.05
C PHE A 237 -0.39 9.75 21.24
N ASN A 238 0.28 10.88 20.97
CA ASN A 238 0.48 11.96 21.96
C ASN A 238 -0.56 13.05 21.78
#